data_deec0694e8604478f9bdf206fe2234cd
#
_entry.id   deec0694e8604478f9bdf206fe2234cd
#
_cell.length_a   1.000
_cell.length_b   1.000
_cell.length_c   1.000
_cell.angle_alpha   90.00
_cell.angle_beta   90.00
_cell.angle_gamma   90.00
#
_symmetry.space_group_name_H-M   'P 1'
#
loop_
_entity.id
_entity.type
_entity.pdbx_description
1 polymer ?
#
loop_
_entity_poly.entity_id
_entity_poly.type
_entity_poly.pdbx_seq_one_letter_code
_entity_poly.pdbx_strand_id
1 'polypeptide(L)'
;DRLKMVSLSQVGNLDGISIPIKKIAKITHQYDALIAVDGAQSTPHMRVDVQDLDIDFISFSIHKMCGPSGMGGLWGRYELLDSLRSIQSGGQTVETSHYDSIKWAAPPSKFEGGLGNFAGMIASGKAIDYLSKLDMNAVHEHEIKLNKIITNKIKHLDAIEIIGPEDASHRGGICSILMGDLPSHDIAILLDEAAGVMVRSGQHCVHSWFNARGHVNGSLRASAYFYNTEEDANLFADTFTEAVEAFG
;
A
#
# COMPACT_ATOMS: atom_id res chain seq x y z
N ASP A 1 -3.81 -13.55 27.54
CA ASP A 1 -3.18 -12.74 28.59
C ASP A 1 -1.85 -12.06 28.18
N ARG A 2 -1.30 -12.38 26.98
CA ARG A 2 -0.02 -11.83 26.54
C ARG A 2 -0.13 -10.98 25.27
N LEU A 3 -1.20 -11.12 24.49
CA LEU A 3 -1.43 -10.33 23.30
C LEU A 3 -1.74 -8.88 23.70
N LYS A 4 -1.03 -7.91 23.12
CA LYS A 4 -1.25 -6.49 23.37
C LYS A 4 -1.67 -5.74 22.11
N MET A 5 -1.20 -6.19 20.96
CA MET A 5 -1.48 -5.54 19.70
C MET A 5 -1.38 -6.54 18.55
N VAL A 6 -2.29 -6.40 17.59
CA VAL A 6 -2.21 -7.02 16.26
C VAL A 6 -1.85 -5.93 15.27
N SER A 7 -0.77 -6.10 14.52
CA SER A 7 -0.36 -5.17 13.46
C SER A 7 -0.29 -5.90 12.13
N LEU A 8 -0.99 -5.38 11.11
CA LEU A 8 -1.06 -6.01 9.79
C LEU A 8 -1.38 -5.00 8.69
N SER A 9 -0.99 -5.32 7.46
CA SER A 9 -1.40 -4.53 6.28
C SER A 9 -2.84 -4.86 5.90
N GLN A 10 -3.62 -3.86 5.50
CA GLN A 10 -4.98 -4.08 4.97
C GLN A 10 -4.95 -4.66 3.57
N VAL A 11 -4.00 -4.22 2.73
CA VAL A 11 -3.80 -4.72 1.37
C VAL A 11 -2.33 -5.05 1.16
N GLY A 12 -2.06 -6.25 0.64
CA GLY A 12 -0.70 -6.70 0.32
C GLY A 12 -0.10 -5.91 -0.83
N ASN A 13 1.16 -5.48 -0.68
CA ASN A 13 1.86 -4.74 -1.74
C ASN A 13 2.46 -5.64 -2.83
N LEU A 14 2.48 -6.95 -2.61
CA LEU A 14 2.93 -7.95 -3.57
C LEU A 14 1.76 -8.58 -4.33
N ASP A 15 0.77 -9.06 -3.62
CA ASP A 15 -0.35 -9.86 -4.14
C ASP A 15 -1.66 -9.09 -4.27
N GLY A 16 -1.73 -7.87 -3.74
CA GLY A 16 -2.94 -7.03 -3.78
C GLY A 16 -4.11 -7.54 -2.94
N ILE A 17 -3.92 -8.62 -2.17
CA ILE A 17 -4.99 -9.23 -1.37
C ILE A 17 -5.45 -8.27 -0.26
N SER A 18 -6.75 -8.02 -0.22
CA SER A 18 -7.38 -7.28 0.87
C SER A 18 -7.73 -8.22 2.03
N ILE A 19 -7.28 -7.85 3.23
CA ILE A 19 -7.50 -8.60 4.46
C ILE A 19 -8.79 -8.11 5.15
N PRO A 20 -9.63 -9.00 5.71
CA PRO A 20 -10.90 -8.64 6.35
C PRO A 20 -10.69 -7.97 7.71
N ILE A 21 -10.18 -6.75 7.73
CA ILE A 21 -9.77 -5.98 8.92
C ILE A 21 -10.88 -5.94 9.97
N LYS A 22 -12.13 -5.63 9.59
CA LYS A 22 -13.26 -5.55 10.53
C LYS A 22 -13.47 -6.84 11.33
N LYS A 23 -13.30 -8.01 10.69
CA LYS A 23 -13.41 -9.31 11.37
C LYS A 23 -12.24 -9.52 12.34
N ILE A 24 -11.04 -9.14 11.93
CA ILE A 24 -9.82 -9.27 12.75
C ILE A 24 -9.88 -8.31 13.93
N ALA A 25 -10.32 -7.06 13.72
CA ALA A 25 -10.51 -6.08 14.79
C ALA A 25 -11.46 -6.63 15.88
N LYS A 26 -12.61 -7.15 15.46
CA LYS A 26 -13.57 -7.76 16.39
C LYS A 26 -12.96 -8.91 17.22
N ILE A 27 -12.13 -9.76 16.61
CA ILE A 27 -11.46 -10.84 17.32
C ILE A 27 -10.37 -10.26 18.25
N THR A 28 -9.58 -9.32 17.77
CA THR A 28 -8.51 -8.68 18.54
C THR A 28 -9.04 -8.04 19.83
N HIS A 29 -10.14 -7.30 19.74
CA HIS A 29 -10.76 -6.64 20.89
C HIS A 29 -11.35 -7.62 21.90
N GLN A 30 -11.74 -8.85 21.53
CA GLN A 30 -12.15 -9.90 22.48
C GLN A 30 -11.03 -10.33 23.44
N TYR A 31 -9.77 -10.02 23.10
CA TYR A 31 -8.59 -10.30 23.91
C TYR A 31 -8.00 -9.05 24.57
N ASP A 32 -8.77 -7.95 24.65
CA ASP A 32 -8.32 -6.66 25.19
C ASP A 32 -7.02 -6.17 24.52
N ALA A 33 -6.83 -6.51 23.24
CA ALA A 33 -5.69 -6.13 22.44
C ALA A 33 -6.06 -5.05 21.42
N LEU A 34 -5.09 -4.22 21.03
CA LEU A 34 -5.24 -3.14 20.05
C LEU A 34 -4.98 -3.65 18.64
N ILE A 35 -5.56 -2.97 17.64
CA ILE A 35 -5.29 -3.24 16.24
C ILE A 35 -4.68 -2.02 15.54
N ALA A 36 -3.51 -2.23 14.93
CA ALA A 36 -2.82 -1.24 14.10
C ALA A 36 -2.77 -1.71 12.65
N VAL A 37 -3.25 -0.89 11.74
CA VAL A 37 -3.37 -1.21 10.32
C VAL A 37 -2.35 -0.42 9.51
N ASP A 38 -1.59 -1.10 8.65
CA ASP A 38 -0.88 -0.46 7.56
C ASP A 38 -1.85 -0.27 6.39
N GLY A 39 -2.25 0.98 6.19
CA GLY A 39 -3.15 1.43 5.13
C GLY A 39 -2.44 1.94 3.88
N ALA A 40 -1.13 1.73 3.75
CA ALA A 40 -0.35 2.30 2.64
C ALA A 40 -0.85 1.88 1.24
N GLN A 41 -1.46 0.69 1.13
CA GLN A 41 -2.06 0.23 -0.12
C GLN A 41 -3.60 0.31 -0.12
N SER A 42 -4.26 0.48 1.02
CA SER A 42 -5.72 0.58 1.04
C SER A 42 -6.22 2.02 0.88
N THR A 43 -5.61 2.98 1.58
CA THR A 43 -6.07 4.38 1.56
C THR A 43 -6.08 5.04 0.17
N PRO A 44 -5.13 4.75 -0.75
CA PRO A 44 -5.20 5.27 -2.12
C PRO A 44 -6.21 4.55 -3.01
N HIS A 45 -6.55 3.28 -2.74
CA HIS A 45 -7.19 2.39 -3.70
C HIS A 45 -8.61 1.95 -3.33
N MET A 46 -9.08 2.25 -2.11
CA MET A 46 -10.43 1.88 -1.66
C MET A 46 -10.93 2.81 -0.57
N ARG A 47 -12.24 2.78 -0.32
CA ARG A 47 -12.81 3.48 0.82
C ARG A 47 -12.32 2.85 2.12
N VAL A 48 -11.72 3.65 2.98
CA VAL A 48 -11.32 3.29 4.34
C VAL A 48 -12.11 4.13 5.33
N ASP A 49 -12.90 3.48 6.16
CA ASP A 49 -13.68 4.11 7.23
C ASP A 49 -13.22 3.51 8.57
N VAL A 50 -12.46 4.28 9.32
CA VAL A 50 -11.82 3.82 10.56
C VAL A 50 -12.82 3.45 11.65
N GLN A 51 -14.01 4.08 11.65
CA GLN A 51 -15.08 3.79 12.62
C GLN A 51 -15.79 2.50 12.25
N ASP A 52 -16.13 2.32 10.94
CA ASP A 52 -16.76 1.08 10.48
C ASP A 52 -15.82 -0.13 10.63
N LEU A 53 -14.53 0.05 10.38
CA LEU A 53 -13.51 -1.00 10.56
C LEU A 53 -13.22 -1.31 12.01
N ASP A 54 -13.59 -0.41 12.93
CA ASP A 54 -13.35 -0.52 14.38
C ASP A 54 -11.86 -0.73 14.72
N ILE A 55 -10.99 0.03 14.06
CA ILE A 55 -9.53 -0.03 14.26
C ILE A 55 -9.06 1.03 15.26
N ASP A 56 -7.90 0.80 15.85
CA ASP A 56 -7.30 1.70 16.84
C ASP A 56 -6.27 2.64 16.25
N PHE A 57 -5.51 2.15 15.25
CA PHE A 57 -4.52 2.94 14.53
C PHE A 57 -4.50 2.56 13.04
N ILE A 58 -4.21 3.55 12.19
CA ILE A 58 -3.87 3.33 10.79
C ILE A 58 -2.78 4.29 10.33
N SER A 59 -1.77 3.75 9.66
CA SER A 59 -0.74 4.53 8.98
C SER A 59 -0.95 4.51 7.47
N PHE A 60 -0.58 5.60 6.79
CA PHE A 60 -0.70 5.71 5.33
C PHE A 60 0.36 6.61 4.73
N SER A 61 0.57 6.48 3.41
CA SER A 61 1.63 7.17 2.67
C SER A 61 1.05 8.11 1.62
N ILE A 62 1.34 9.38 1.74
CA ILE A 62 0.74 10.42 0.89
C ILE A 62 1.21 10.33 -0.58
N HIS A 63 2.45 9.87 -0.84
CA HIS A 63 2.94 9.72 -2.21
C HIS A 63 2.16 8.69 -3.03
N LYS A 64 1.48 7.73 -2.39
CA LYS A 64 0.57 6.79 -3.07
C LYS A 64 -0.83 7.36 -3.27
N MET A 65 -1.14 8.47 -2.60
CA MET A 65 -2.41 9.19 -2.67
C MET A 65 -2.32 10.43 -3.58
N CYS A 66 -1.51 10.39 -4.64
CA CYS A 66 -1.25 11.51 -5.56
C CYS A 66 -0.64 12.75 -4.89
N GLY A 67 -0.06 12.61 -3.72
CA GLY A 67 0.55 13.70 -2.96
C GLY A 67 2.07 13.64 -2.93
N PRO A 68 2.72 14.54 -2.18
CA PRO A 68 4.18 14.68 -2.18
C PRO A 68 4.88 13.49 -1.51
N SER A 69 6.09 13.18 -2.02
CA SER A 69 7.00 12.23 -1.39
C SER A 69 7.45 12.71 -0.01
N GLY A 70 7.80 11.76 0.87
CA GLY A 70 8.29 12.05 2.23
C GLY A 70 7.18 12.46 3.21
N MET A 71 5.91 12.41 2.80
CA MET A 71 4.76 12.67 3.65
C MET A 71 3.99 11.39 3.95
N GLY A 72 3.47 11.29 5.17
CA GLY A 72 2.61 10.23 5.63
C GLY A 72 1.77 10.68 6.81
N GLY A 73 0.82 9.86 7.21
CA GLY A 73 -0.01 10.12 8.37
C GLY A 73 -0.20 8.87 9.22
N LEU A 74 -0.41 9.12 10.50
CA LEU A 74 -0.93 8.14 11.46
C LEU A 74 -2.22 8.70 12.04
N TRP A 75 -3.30 7.99 11.85
CA TRP A 75 -4.53 8.21 12.62
C TRP A 75 -4.58 7.21 13.79
N GLY A 76 -5.09 7.66 14.93
CA GLY A 76 -5.34 6.81 16.08
C GLY A 76 -6.49 7.35 16.92
N ARG A 77 -7.12 6.49 17.72
CA ARG A 77 -8.10 6.93 18.72
C ARG A 77 -7.42 7.89 19.69
N TYR A 78 -8.05 9.03 19.94
CA TYR A 78 -7.43 10.11 20.71
C TYR A 78 -6.94 9.65 22.08
N GLU A 79 -7.75 8.89 22.81
CA GLU A 79 -7.44 8.40 24.15
C GLU A 79 -6.22 7.48 24.15
N LEU A 80 -6.06 6.69 23.08
CA LEU A 80 -4.90 5.83 22.92
C LEU A 80 -3.65 6.68 22.59
N LEU A 81 -3.76 7.61 21.65
CA LEU A 81 -2.66 8.53 21.32
C LEU A 81 -2.23 9.33 22.55
N ASP A 82 -3.18 9.80 23.36
CA ASP A 82 -2.88 10.57 24.57
C ASP A 82 -2.15 9.73 25.62
N SER A 83 -2.49 8.45 25.73
CA SER A 83 -1.82 7.50 26.64
C SER A 83 -0.43 7.07 26.21
N LEU A 84 -0.10 7.15 24.90
CA LEU A 84 1.20 6.73 24.37
C LEU A 84 2.31 7.68 24.82
N ARG A 85 3.47 7.10 25.10
CA ARG A 85 4.71 7.85 25.32
C ARG A 85 5.25 8.33 23.98
N SER A 86 5.62 9.63 23.91
CA SER A 86 6.41 10.12 22.78
C SER A 86 7.80 9.48 22.77
N ILE A 87 8.23 9.01 21.58
CA ILE A 87 9.57 8.45 21.37
C ILE A 87 10.54 9.53 20.89
N GLN A 88 10.02 10.58 20.24
CA GLN A 88 10.81 11.70 19.76
C GLN A 88 10.35 12.98 20.47
N SER A 89 11.28 13.69 21.07
CA SER A 89 11.04 15.00 21.67
C SER A 89 11.77 16.08 20.88
N GLY A 90 11.19 17.27 20.84
CA GLY A 90 11.75 18.41 20.12
C GLY A 90 10.88 19.65 20.33
N GLY A 91 11.16 20.71 19.58
CA GLY A 91 10.32 21.90 19.61
C GLY A 91 8.84 21.54 19.37
N GLN A 92 7.94 22.17 20.11
CA GLN A 92 6.48 22.03 20.05
C GLN A 92 5.89 20.72 20.67
N THR A 93 6.73 19.74 21.09
CA THR A 93 6.22 18.49 21.67
C THR A 93 5.85 18.61 23.15
N VAL A 94 6.19 19.71 23.80
CA VAL A 94 5.96 19.93 25.23
C VAL A 94 5.19 21.22 25.49
N GLU A 95 4.35 21.22 26.51
CA GLU A 95 3.75 22.45 27.04
C GLU A 95 4.75 23.21 27.92
N THR A 96 5.50 22.46 28.75
CA THR A 96 6.56 23.02 29.58
C THR A 96 7.58 21.93 29.90
N SER A 97 8.83 22.35 30.17
CA SER A 97 9.91 21.47 30.63
C SER A 97 10.71 22.12 31.71
N HIS A 98 11.16 21.34 32.70
CA HIS A 98 12.09 21.67 33.74
C HIS A 98 13.29 20.72 33.67
N TYR A 99 14.33 20.94 34.46
CA TYR A 99 15.51 20.06 34.48
C TYR A 99 15.17 18.61 34.88
N ASP A 100 14.11 18.41 35.64
CA ASP A 100 13.71 17.15 36.26
C ASP A 100 12.31 16.64 35.80
N SER A 101 11.59 17.44 35.00
CA SER A 101 10.22 17.11 34.64
C SER A 101 9.82 17.65 33.26
N ILE A 102 8.86 16.98 32.64
CA ILE A 102 8.28 17.34 31.34
C ILE A 102 6.77 17.22 31.43
N LYS A 103 6.07 18.25 30.97
CA LYS A 103 4.65 18.17 30.64
C LYS A 103 4.50 18.16 29.12
N TRP A 104 4.07 17.02 28.58
CA TRP A 104 3.88 16.85 27.13
C TRP A 104 2.70 17.66 26.61
N ALA A 105 2.80 18.12 25.37
CA ALA A 105 1.67 18.66 24.64
C ALA A 105 0.65 17.56 24.34
N ALA A 106 -0.58 17.94 24.05
CA ALA A 106 -1.60 17.01 23.59
C ALA A 106 -1.30 16.48 22.18
N PRO A 107 -1.83 15.28 21.79
CA PRO A 107 -1.84 14.86 20.39
C PRO A 107 -2.52 15.90 19.49
N PRO A 108 -2.06 16.14 18.25
CA PRO A 108 -0.94 15.44 17.61
C PRO A 108 0.45 16.01 17.98
N SER A 109 0.52 17.21 18.55
CA SER A 109 1.78 17.96 18.74
C SER A 109 2.85 17.18 19.51
N LYS A 110 2.46 16.37 20.51
CA LYS A 110 3.44 15.56 21.27
C LYS A 110 4.24 14.55 20.42
N PHE A 111 3.78 14.24 19.19
CA PHE A 111 4.45 13.30 18.29
C PHE A 111 5.18 13.99 17.12
N GLU A 112 5.01 15.30 16.96
CA GLU A 112 5.52 16.08 15.83
C GLU A 112 6.61 17.05 16.30
N GLY A 113 7.82 16.52 16.53
CA GLY A 113 8.94 17.32 17.04
C GLY A 113 9.61 18.18 15.98
N GLY A 114 9.76 19.48 16.28
CA GLY A 114 10.46 20.44 15.43
C GLY A 114 9.55 21.16 14.44
N LEU A 115 10.15 21.81 13.43
CA LEU A 115 9.40 22.45 12.36
C LEU A 115 8.88 21.39 11.37
N GLY A 116 7.56 21.35 11.20
CA GLY A 116 6.92 20.47 10.24
C GLY A 116 7.23 20.86 8.78
N ASN A 117 7.08 19.88 7.88
CA ASN A 117 7.09 20.14 6.44
C ASN A 117 5.76 20.77 6.01
N PHE A 118 5.57 22.07 6.27
CA PHE A 118 4.31 22.78 6.01
C PHE A 118 3.92 22.75 4.52
N ALA A 119 4.89 22.87 3.61
CA ALA A 119 4.63 22.74 2.18
C ALA A 119 4.07 21.35 1.82
N GLY A 120 4.68 20.30 2.37
CA GLY A 120 4.21 18.93 2.23
C GLY A 120 2.83 18.71 2.85
N MET A 121 2.55 19.29 4.02
CA MET A 121 1.23 19.21 4.68
C MET A 121 0.14 19.86 3.83
N ILE A 122 0.38 21.07 3.30
CA ILE A 122 -0.56 21.78 2.43
C ILE A 122 -0.82 20.99 1.14
N ALA A 123 0.25 20.48 0.50
CA ALA A 123 0.15 19.68 -0.71
C ALA A 123 -0.58 18.34 -0.44
N SER A 124 -0.35 17.71 0.72
CA SER A 124 -1.08 16.52 1.15
C SER A 124 -2.58 16.77 1.28
N GLY A 125 -2.96 17.91 1.89
CA GLY A 125 -4.36 18.34 1.99
C GLY A 125 -5.01 18.47 0.61
N LYS A 126 -4.30 19.03 -0.38
CA LYS A 126 -4.81 19.13 -1.77
C LYS A 126 -4.97 17.77 -2.46
N ALA A 127 -4.07 16.84 -2.22
CA ALA A 127 -4.19 15.48 -2.74
C ALA A 127 -5.42 14.76 -2.13
N ILE A 128 -5.62 14.90 -0.82
CA ILE A 128 -6.79 14.36 -0.11
C ILE A 128 -8.09 15.00 -0.63
N ASP A 129 -8.12 16.34 -0.79
CA ASP A 129 -9.28 17.05 -1.37
C ASP A 129 -9.62 16.56 -2.79
N TYR A 130 -8.60 16.20 -3.58
CA TYR A 130 -8.78 15.65 -4.92
C TYR A 130 -9.39 14.24 -4.87
N LEU A 131 -8.79 13.33 -4.12
CA LEU A 131 -9.27 11.95 -3.97
C LEU A 131 -10.66 11.88 -3.34
N SER A 132 -10.97 12.78 -2.38
CA SER A 132 -12.28 12.84 -1.72
C SER A 132 -13.45 13.21 -2.65
N LYS A 133 -13.15 13.69 -3.86
CA LYS A 133 -14.16 13.95 -4.91
C LYS A 133 -14.44 12.73 -5.78
N LEU A 134 -13.62 11.71 -5.68
CA LEU A 134 -13.79 10.45 -6.40
C LEU A 134 -14.63 9.49 -5.55
N ASP A 135 -15.45 8.69 -6.23
CA ASP A 135 -16.04 7.52 -5.57
C ASP A 135 -14.97 6.43 -5.43
N MET A 136 -14.45 6.25 -4.22
CA MET A 136 -13.40 5.28 -3.94
C MET A 136 -13.84 3.82 -4.14
N ASN A 137 -15.14 3.52 -4.13
CA ASN A 137 -15.63 2.20 -4.52
C ASN A 137 -15.51 2.02 -6.04
N ALA A 138 -15.90 3.04 -6.82
CA ALA A 138 -15.72 3.02 -8.28
C ALA A 138 -14.24 2.95 -8.69
N VAL A 139 -13.34 3.63 -7.95
CA VAL A 139 -11.89 3.48 -8.13
C VAL A 139 -11.46 2.03 -7.94
N HIS A 140 -11.86 1.40 -6.86
CA HIS A 140 -11.52 0.01 -6.56
C HIS A 140 -12.04 -0.97 -7.62
N GLU A 141 -13.30 -0.81 -8.05
CA GLU A 141 -13.92 -1.62 -9.10
C GLU A 141 -13.21 -1.44 -10.45
N HIS A 142 -12.82 -0.21 -10.78
CA HIS A 142 -12.07 0.10 -12.00
C HIS A 142 -10.71 -0.61 -12.01
N GLU A 143 -9.96 -0.53 -10.92
CA GLU A 143 -8.65 -1.20 -10.80
C GLU A 143 -8.78 -2.73 -10.91
N ILE A 144 -9.80 -3.32 -10.30
CA ILE A 144 -10.12 -4.75 -10.46
C ILE A 144 -10.41 -5.08 -11.93
N LYS A 145 -11.14 -4.22 -12.63
CA LYS A 145 -11.43 -4.41 -14.06
C LYS A 145 -10.16 -4.44 -14.89
N LEU A 146 -9.24 -3.48 -14.66
CA LEU A 146 -7.95 -3.44 -15.35
C LEU A 146 -7.12 -4.70 -15.06
N ASN A 147 -7.05 -5.13 -13.79
CA ASN A 147 -6.34 -6.34 -13.42
C ASN A 147 -6.95 -7.61 -14.06
N LYS A 148 -8.28 -7.67 -14.20
CA LYS A 148 -8.96 -8.77 -14.93
C LYS A 148 -8.56 -8.82 -16.40
N ILE A 149 -8.47 -7.67 -17.07
CA ILE A 149 -8.00 -7.60 -18.46
C ILE A 149 -6.60 -8.17 -18.55
N ILE A 150 -5.67 -7.66 -17.74
CA ILE A 150 -4.29 -8.14 -17.69
C ILE A 150 -4.24 -9.65 -17.44
N THR A 151 -4.84 -10.11 -16.33
CA THR A 151 -4.81 -11.51 -15.91
C THR A 151 -5.36 -12.45 -17.00
N ASN A 152 -6.49 -12.11 -17.63
CA ASN A 152 -7.11 -12.98 -18.64
C ASN A 152 -6.24 -13.11 -19.89
N LYS A 153 -5.50 -12.09 -20.24
CA LYS A 153 -4.61 -12.12 -21.41
C LYS A 153 -3.32 -12.89 -21.18
N ILE A 154 -2.74 -12.84 -19.96
CA ILE A 154 -1.41 -13.41 -19.72
C ILE A 154 -1.43 -14.79 -19.03
N LYS A 155 -2.51 -15.16 -18.34
CA LYS A 155 -2.59 -16.40 -17.54
C LYS A 155 -2.35 -17.71 -18.28
N HIS A 156 -2.38 -17.68 -19.63
CA HIS A 156 -2.16 -18.86 -20.48
C HIS A 156 -0.68 -19.07 -20.82
N LEU A 157 0.21 -18.14 -20.45
CA LEU A 157 1.63 -18.23 -20.72
C LEU A 157 2.28 -19.22 -19.73
N ASP A 158 2.81 -20.34 -20.21
CA ASP A 158 3.39 -21.40 -19.38
C ASP A 158 4.69 -20.96 -18.66
N ALA A 159 5.38 -19.93 -19.18
CA ALA A 159 6.64 -19.44 -18.66
C ALA A 159 6.50 -18.58 -17.38
N ILE A 160 5.26 -18.25 -16.96
CA ILE A 160 5.02 -17.33 -15.85
C ILE A 160 4.04 -17.90 -14.83
N GLU A 161 4.07 -17.32 -13.61
CA GLU A 161 3.08 -17.58 -12.56
C GLU A 161 2.60 -16.25 -11.97
N ILE A 162 1.28 -16.03 -11.92
CA ILE A 162 0.71 -14.85 -11.27
C ILE A 162 0.66 -15.08 -9.76
N ILE A 163 1.24 -14.15 -8.99
CA ILE A 163 1.27 -14.24 -7.53
C ILE A 163 -0.10 -13.86 -6.95
N GLY A 164 -0.65 -14.73 -6.10
CA GLY A 164 -1.93 -14.53 -5.41
C GLY A 164 -3.07 -15.33 -6.02
N PRO A 165 -4.34 -15.03 -5.66
CA PRO A 165 -5.49 -15.75 -6.15
C PRO A 165 -5.65 -15.67 -7.68
N GLU A 166 -6.10 -16.74 -8.31
CA GLU A 166 -6.38 -16.76 -9.75
C GLU A 166 -7.42 -15.70 -10.14
N ASP A 167 -8.47 -15.56 -9.34
CA ASP A 167 -9.47 -14.50 -9.56
C ASP A 167 -8.88 -13.13 -9.24
N ALA A 168 -8.65 -12.34 -10.28
CA ALA A 168 -8.13 -10.99 -10.19
C ALA A 168 -8.98 -10.06 -9.31
N SER A 169 -10.26 -10.37 -9.08
CA SER A 169 -11.13 -9.58 -8.20
C SER A 169 -10.65 -9.51 -6.74
N HIS A 170 -9.79 -10.43 -6.34
CA HIS A 170 -9.21 -10.47 -5.00
C HIS A 170 -7.87 -9.76 -4.89
N ARG A 171 -7.33 -9.19 -5.98
CA ARG A 171 -5.98 -8.60 -6.05
C ARG A 171 -5.96 -7.08 -6.29
N GLY A 172 -7.15 -6.43 -6.32
CA GLY A 172 -7.23 -5.00 -6.62
C GLY A 172 -6.52 -4.64 -7.93
N GLY A 173 -5.77 -3.54 -7.95
CA GLY A 173 -5.00 -3.07 -9.11
C GLY A 173 -3.60 -3.69 -9.24
N ILE A 174 -3.22 -4.71 -8.47
CA ILE A 174 -1.88 -5.28 -8.46
C ILE A 174 -1.84 -6.62 -9.20
N CYS A 175 -0.96 -6.74 -10.19
CA CYS A 175 -0.63 -7.98 -10.87
C CYS A 175 0.89 -8.21 -10.78
N SER A 176 1.30 -9.07 -9.85
CA SER A 176 2.70 -9.50 -9.72
C SER A 176 2.89 -10.85 -10.39
N ILE A 177 3.99 -10.99 -11.13
CA ILE A 177 4.24 -12.11 -12.03
C ILE A 177 5.63 -12.67 -11.76
N LEU A 178 5.70 -13.93 -11.33
CA LEU A 178 6.95 -14.70 -11.32
C LEU A 178 7.29 -15.06 -12.76
N MET A 179 8.54 -14.86 -13.13
CA MET A 179 9.00 -14.98 -14.51
C MET A 179 9.76 -16.28 -14.80
N GLY A 180 9.72 -17.28 -13.86
CA GLY A 180 10.54 -18.47 -13.98
C GLY A 180 12.01 -18.11 -14.13
N ASP A 181 12.64 -18.60 -15.20
CA ASP A 181 14.05 -18.31 -15.53
C ASP A 181 14.22 -17.00 -16.35
N LEU A 182 13.11 -16.35 -16.74
CA LEU A 182 13.14 -15.11 -17.52
C LEU A 182 13.62 -13.94 -16.65
N PRO A 183 14.45 -13.05 -17.21
CA PRO A 183 15.01 -11.92 -16.48
C PRO A 183 13.97 -10.81 -16.30
N SER A 184 13.31 -10.75 -15.17
CA SER A 184 12.23 -9.77 -14.90
C SER A 184 12.65 -8.32 -15.10
N HIS A 185 13.93 -8.00 -14.89
CA HIS A 185 14.46 -6.66 -15.08
C HIS A 185 14.59 -6.30 -16.56
N ASP A 186 15.13 -7.20 -17.38
CA ASP A 186 15.30 -6.98 -18.81
C ASP A 186 13.95 -6.87 -19.52
N ILE A 187 12.97 -7.69 -19.11
CA ILE A 187 11.60 -7.58 -19.61
C ILE A 187 10.98 -6.24 -19.23
N ALA A 188 11.21 -5.74 -18.00
CA ALA A 188 10.72 -4.42 -17.62
C ALA A 188 11.31 -3.29 -18.49
N ILE A 189 12.60 -3.38 -18.83
CA ILE A 189 13.25 -2.42 -19.75
C ILE A 189 12.65 -2.54 -21.15
N LEU A 190 12.47 -3.76 -21.66
CA LEU A 190 11.89 -3.99 -22.97
C LEU A 190 10.47 -3.43 -23.11
N LEU A 191 9.63 -3.58 -22.08
CA LEU A 191 8.28 -3.02 -22.05
C LEU A 191 8.29 -1.48 -22.15
N ASP A 192 9.22 -0.84 -21.46
CA ASP A 192 9.38 0.62 -21.50
C ASP A 192 9.88 1.07 -22.88
N GLU A 193 10.93 0.43 -23.43
CA GLU A 193 11.50 0.79 -24.74
C GLU A 193 10.54 0.50 -25.91
N ALA A 194 9.79 -0.59 -25.87
CA ALA A 194 8.92 -0.99 -26.95
C ALA A 194 7.59 -0.22 -26.98
N ALA A 195 7.02 0.09 -25.83
CA ALA A 195 5.66 0.63 -25.74
C ALA A 195 5.48 1.75 -24.69
N GLY A 196 6.56 2.18 -24.00
CA GLY A 196 6.45 3.17 -22.92
C GLY A 196 5.70 2.63 -21.69
N VAL A 197 5.63 1.31 -21.54
CA VAL A 197 4.93 0.66 -20.42
C VAL A 197 5.86 0.47 -19.23
N MET A 198 5.68 1.28 -18.21
CA MET A 198 6.51 1.28 -17.01
C MET A 198 5.95 0.31 -15.96
N VAL A 199 6.75 -0.69 -15.60
CA VAL A 199 6.47 -1.68 -14.56
C VAL A 199 7.60 -1.74 -13.56
N ARG A 200 7.39 -2.42 -12.42
CA ARG A 200 8.45 -2.61 -11.44
C ARG A 200 8.94 -4.05 -11.45
N SER A 201 10.26 -4.24 -11.50
CA SER A 201 10.94 -5.52 -11.29
C SER A 201 11.56 -5.62 -9.90
N GLY A 202 11.80 -6.84 -9.41
CA GLY A 202 12.50 -7.15 -8.17
C GLY A 202 11.61 -7.71 -7.06
N GLN A 203 12.04 -7.56 -5.81
CA GLN A 203 11.43 -8.24 -4.65
C GLN A 203 10.39 -7.37 -3.89
N HIS A 204 10.02 -6.19 -4.41
CA HIS A 204 8.92 -5.34 -3.94
C HIS A 204 8.87 -5.10 -2.42
N CYS A 205 10.04 -5.02 -1.75
CA CYS A 205 10.19 -4.88 -0.29
C CYS A 205 9.68 -6.08 0.53
N VAL A 206 9.52 -7.26 -0.08
CA VAL A 206 9.11 -8.51 0.59
C VAL A 206 10.15 -9.62 0.41
N HIS A 207 11.41 -9.28 0.61
CA HIS A 207 12.59 -10.15 0.40
C HIS A 207 12.45 -11.52 1.07
N SER A 208 11.98 -11.57 2.31
CA SER A 208 11.84 -12.83 3.05
C SER A 208 10.86 -13.80 2.37
N TRP A 209 9.80 -13.29 1.73
CA TRP A 209 8.83 -14.09 1.00
C TRP A 209 9.46 -14.73 -0.24
N PHE A 210 10.20 -13.95 -1.01
CA PHE A 210 10.91 -14.43 -2.20
C PHE A 210 12.01 -15.41 -1.84
N ASN A 211 12.85 -15.09 -0.86
CA ASN A 211 13.96 -15.94 -0.42
C ASN A 211 13.48 -17.30 0.13
N ALA A 212 12.41 -17.30 0.93
CA ALA A 212 11.84 -18.54 1.48
C ALA A 212 11.28 -19.50 0.41
N ARG A 213 10.98 -18.98 -0.80
CA ARG A 213 10.45 -19.74 -1.95
C ARG A 213 11.50 -19.97 -3.04
N GLY A 214 12.73 -19.51 -2.86
CA GLY A 214 13.79 -19.65 -3.85
C GLY A 214 13.69 -18.69 -5.05
N HIS A 215 12.78 -17.72 -5.04
CA HIS A 215 12.59 -16.75 -6.12
C HIS A 215 13.48 -15.52 -5.93
N VAL A 216 14.81 -15.74 -5.85
CA VAL A 216 15.79 -14.68 -5.54
C VAL A 216 15.81 -13.54 -6.56
N ASN A 217 15.42 -13.81 -7.80
CA ASN A 217 15.34 -12.81 -8.88
C ASN A 217 14.11 -11.91 -8.77
N GLY A 218 13.21 -12.18 -7.81
CA GLY A 218 11.99 -11.41 -7.62
C GLY A 218 10.91 -11.68 -8.68
N SER A 219 10.13 -10.67 -8.98
CA SER A 219 9.04 -10.72 -9.95
C SER A 219 8.93 -9.41 -10.73
N LEU A 220 8.12 -9.41 -11.77
CA LEU A 220 7.64 -8.21 -12.44
C LEU A 220 6.27 -7.85 -11.85
N ARG A 221 6.00 -6.55 -11.60
CA ARG A 221 4.72 -6.09 -11.07
C ARG A 221 4.14 -4.96 -11.89
N ALA A 222 2.98 -5.20 -12.48
CA ALA A 222 2.10 -4.17 -13.02
C ALA A 222 1.19 -3.66 -11.90
N SER A 223 1.03 -2.34 -11.82
CA SER A 223 0.19 -1.68 -10.81
C SER A 223 -0.69 -0.66 -11.51
N ALA A 224 -1.99 -0.89 -11.53
CA ALA A 224 -2.98 0.02 -12.09
C ALA A 224 -3.54 0.95 -11.01
N TYR A 225 -3.93 2.16 -11.42
CA TYR A 225 -4.60 3.12 -10.57
C TYR A 225 -5.75 3.80 -11.35
N PHE A 226 -6.53 4.65 -10.70
CA PHE A 226 -7.74 5.25 -11.28
C PHE A 226 -7.51 6.04 -12.58
N TYR A 227 -6.30 6.48 -12.85
CA TYR A 227 -5.96 7.23 -14.07
C TYR A 227 -5.52 6.34 -15.24
N ASN A 228 -5.32 5.03 -15.02
CA ASN A 228 -5.04 4.09 -16.11
C ASN A 228 -6.33 3.71 -16.84
N THR A 229 -6.20 3.39 -18.12
CA THR A 229 -7.30 3.03 -19.01
C THR A 229 -7.31 1.53 -19.32
N GLU A 230 -8.38 1.04 -19.96
CA GLU A 230 -8.42 -0.32 -20.48
C GLU A 230 -7.41 -0.53 -21.61
N GLU A 231 -7.13 0.54 -22.39
CA GLU A 231 -6.11 0.55 -23.42
C GLU A 231 -4.73 0.34 -22.82
N ASP A 232 -4.39 0.99 -21.68
CA ASP A 232 -3.13 0.78 -20.96
C ASP A 232 -2.98 -0.67 -20.49
N ALA A 233 -4.06 -1.25 -19.94
CA ALA A 233 -4.06 -2.64 -19.47
C ALA A 233 -3.89 -3.63 -20.64
N ASN A 234 -4.53 -3.37 -21.78
CA ASN A 234 -4.35 -4.17 -23.01
C ASN A 234 -2.94 -4.01 -23.57
N LEU A 235 -2.44 -2.79 -23.68
CA LEU A 235 -1.09 -2.50 -24.18
C LEU A 235 -0.03 -3.24 -23.35
N PHE A 236 -0.13 -3.15 -22.00
CA PHE A 236 0.76 -3.92 -21.14
C PHE A 236 0.68 -5.42 -21.44
N ALA A 237 -0.53 -6.00 -21.47
CA ALA A 237 -0.67 -7.44 -21.62
C ALA A 237 -0.19 -7.94 -22.99
N ASP A 238 -0.44 -7.20 -24.06
CA ASP A 238 -0.01 -7.56 -25.41
C ASP A 238 1.52 -7.47 -25.56
N THR A 239 2.13 -6.34 -25.16
CA THR A 239 3.58 -6.17 -25.20
C THR A 239 4.30 -7.14 -24.26
N PHE A 240 3.71 -7.44 -23.10
CA PHE A 240 4.27 -8.43 -22.17
C PHE A 240 4.26 -9.84 -22.78
N THR A 241 3.17 -10.24 -23.44
CA THR A 241 3.09 -11.53 -24.11
C THR A 241 4.16 -11.65 -25.20
N GLU A 242 4.28 -10.63 -26.06
CA GLU A 242 5.33 -10.59 -27.11
C GLU A 242 6.74 -10.68 -26.51
N ALA A 243 6.99 -9.98 -25.41
CA ALA A 243 8.28 -10.02 -24.72
C ALA A 243 8.58 -11.42 -24.16
N VAL A 244 7.61 -12.06 -23.49
CA VAL A 244 7.78 -13.42 -22.93
C VAL A 244 8.05 -14.44 -24.04
N GLU A 245 7.31 -14.36 -25.17
CA GLU A 245 7.49 -15.26 -26.30
C GLU A 245 8.85 -15.05 -27.02
N ALA A 246 9.38 -13.83 -27.01
CA ALA A 246 10.69 -13.54 -27.62
C ALA A 246 11.88 -14.06 -26.79
N PHE A 247 11.70 -14.27 -25.48
CA PHE A 247 12.74 -14.80 -24.59
C PHE A 247 12.59 -16.31 -24.33
N GLY A 248 11.47 -16.91 -24.65
CA GLY A 248 11.17 -18.34 -24.50
C GLY A 248 11.37 -19.08 -25.80
#